data_2a824b7272212432d4069c18b4e4ab6b
#
_entry.id   2a824b7272212432d4069c18b4e4ab6b
#
_cell.length_a   1.000
_cell.length_b   1.000
_cell.length_c   1.000
_cell.angle_alpha   90.00
_cell.angle_beta   90.00
_cell.angle_gamma   90.00
#
_symmetry.space_group_name_H-M   'P 1'
#
loop_
_entity.id
_entity.type
_entity.pdbx_description
1 polymer ?
#
loop_
_entity_poly.entity_id
_entity_poly.type
_entity_poly.pdbx_seq_one_letter_code
_entity_poly.pdbx_strand_id
1 'polypeptide(L)'
;MGILEVRGVTRSFGGLRALQDVAFSVEKGEIRAVIGPNGAGKSTLFNVMTGLLAPDSGEVLFNGERISGVPPHRVIRKGIGRSFQITNIFQRMTLFENVQTALFAKHGKSRNPFARSRAFPEIAGETLHILGLVGLDDRHETSASVLSHGDQKRLETAISLASRPTLLMLDEPTAGMSRFESRETVALLRKISTEQGLTLVFTEHDMDIVFGISEKIVVLQQGTVIADGTPAEIKANPQVRKAYLGEEVAE
;
A
#
# COMPACT_ATOMS: atom_id res chain seq x y z
N MET A 1 -9.23 -15.88 10.92
CA MET A 1 -8.43 -16.23 9.73
C MET A 1 -8.17 -14.91 9.00
N GLY A 2 -6.91 -14.51 8.92
CA GLY A 2 -6.55 -13.21 8.37
C GLY A 2 -6.94 -13.08 6.90
N ILE A 3 -7.17 -11.84 6.43
CA ILE A 3 -7.40 -11.56 5.01
C ILE A 3 -6.12 -11.82 4.20
N LEU A 4 -4.94 -11.57 4.80
CA LEU A 4 -3.62 -11.84 4.23
C LEU A 4 -2.79 -12.64 5.25
N GLU A 5 -2.19 -13.73 4.80
CA GLU A 5 -1.29 -14.53 5.63
C GLU A 5 0.03 -14.75 4.89
N VAL A 6 1.13 -14.42 5.55
CA VAL A 6 2.50 -14.68 5.10
C VAL A 6 3.04 -15.80 5.95
N ARG A 7 3.40 -16.93 5.34
CA ARG A 7 3.79 -18.15 6.04
C ARG A 7 5.18 -18.61 5.61
N GLY A 8 6.18 -18.39 6.46
CA GLY A 8 7.54 -18.88 6.27
C GLY A 8 8.22 -18.40 4.98
N VAL A 9 7.92 -17.17 4.56
CA VAL A 9 8.41 -16.63 3.29
C VAL A 9 9.90 -16.36 3.36
N THR A 10 10.65 -16.99 2.44
CA THR A 10 12.08 -16.75 2.23
C THR A 10 12.32 -16.30 0.81
N ARG A 11 13.21 -15.31 0.62
CA ARG A 11 13.63 -14.83 -0.69
C ARG A 11 15.08 -14.38 -0.67
N SER A 12 15.86 -14.87 -1.64
CA SER A 12 17.28 -14.57 -1.81
C SER A 12 17.55 -13.95 -3.19
N PHE A 13 18.58 -13.13 -3.28
CA PHE A 13 19.13 -12.58 -4.50
C PHE A 13 20.64 -12.88 -4.54
N GLY A 14 21.02 -13.87 -5.34
CA GLY A 14 22.40 -14.39 -5.27
C GLY A 14 22.75 -14.89 -3.87
N GLY A 15 23.79 -14.35 -3.25
CA GLY A 15 24.20 -14.72 -1.88
C GLY A 15 23.48 -13.96 -0.75
N LEU A 16 22.64 -12.95 -1.07
CA LEU A 16 21.94 -12.13 -0.08
C LEU A 16 20.55 -12.69 0.20
N ARG A 17 20.27 -13.07 1.44
CA ARG A 17 18.91 -13.41 1.90
C ARG A 17 18.17 -12.13 2.26
N ALA A 18 17.26 -11.71 1.39
CA ALA A 18 16.46 -10.50 1.61
C ALA A 18 15.25 -10.74 2.53
N LEU A 19 14.71 -11.97 2.56
CA LEU A 19 13.68 -12.42 3.50
C LEU A 19 14.05 -13.81 4.02
N GLN A 20 13.84 -14.06 5.30
CA GLN A 20 14.16 -15.32 5.99
C GLN A 20 13.00 -15.70 6.90
N ASP A 21 12.27 -16.74 6.55
CA ASP A 21 11.18 -17.33 7.34
C ASP A 21 10.17 -16.29 7.87
N VAL A 22 9.82 -15.31 7.02
CA VAL A 22 8.90 -14.23 7.40
C VAL A 22 7.49 -14.79 7.54
N ALA A 23 6.88 -14.61 8.72
CA ALA A 23 5.53 -15.04 9.01
C ALA A 23 4.75 -13.99 9.83
N PHE A 24 3.56 -13.62 9.37
CA PHE A 24 2.57 -12.78 10.04
C PHE A 24 1.23 -12.86 9.34
N SER A 25 0.17 -12.35 9.99
CA SER A 25 -1.17 -12.27 9.40
C SER A 25 -1.75 -10.86 9.53
N VAL A 26 -2.63 -10.50 8.61
CA VAL A 26 -3.39 -9.23 8.62
C VAL A 26 -4.87 -9.57 8.68
N GLU A 27 -5.59 -9.00 9.65
CA GLU A 27 -7.02 -9.20 9.78
C GLU A 27 -7.81 -8.26 8.84
N LYS A 28 -9.03 -8.62 8.51
CA LYS A 28 -9.90 -7.79 7.66
C LYS A 28 -10.24 -6.47 8.36
N GLY A 29 -10.05 -5.34 7.66
CA GLY A 29 -10.28 -4.00 8.18
C GLY A 29 -9.13 -3.45 9.02
N GLU A 30 -8.09 -4.24 9.28
CA GLU A 30 -6.92 -3.83 10.07
C GLU A 30 -6.05 -2.82 9.31
N ILE A 31 -5.52 -1.84 10.01
CA ILE A 31 -4.46 -0.95 9.53
C ILE A 31 -3.12 -1.44 10.11
N ARG A 32 -2.29 -2.03 9.25
CA ARG A 32 -0.99 -2.59 9.65
C ARG A 32 0.18 -1.86 9.02
N ALA A 33 1.15 -1.48 9.82
CA ALA A 33 2.43 -1.00 9.32
C ALA A 33 3.46 -2.14 9.21
N VAL A 34 4.32 -2.04 8.20
CA VAL A 34 5.54 -2.85 8.06
C VAL A 34 6.73 -1.91 8.12
N ILE A 35 7.48 -1.95 9.21
CA ILE A 35 8.60 -1.05 9.45
C ILE A 35 9.92 -1.82 9.53
N GLY A 36 11.04 -1.11 9.45
CA GLY A 36 12.38 -1.67 9.52
C GLY A 36 13.40 -0.69 8.93
N PRO A 37 14.68 -0.79 9.29
CA PRO A 37 15.73 0.04 8.73
C PRO A 37 15.85 -0.16 7.19
N ASN A 38 16.67 0.68 6.55
CA ASN A 38 16.98 0.51 5.13
C ASN A 38 17.65 -0.85 4.92
N GLY A 39 17.23 -1.57 3.87
CA GLY A 39 17.71 -2.92 3.61
C GLY A 39 17.07 -4.03 4.46
N ALA A 40 16.11 -3.73 5.34
CA ALA A 40 15.44 -4.74 6.17
C ALA A 40 14.59 -5.76 5.39
N GLY A 41 14.31 -5.53 4.10
CA GLY A 41 13.50 -6.43 3.26
C GLY A 41 12.08 -5.96 3.00
N LYS A 42 11.67 -4.76 3.46
CA LYS A 42 10.29 -4.24 3.30
C LYS A 42 9.79 -4.27 1.87
N SER A 43 10.50 -3.66 0.93
CA SER A 43 10.11 -3.63 -0.49
C SER A 43 10.11 -5.02 -1.12
N THR A 44 11.02 -5.91 -0.72
CA THR A 44 11.03 -7.31 -1.15
C THR A 44 9.77 -8.03 -0.66
N LEU A 45 9.38 -7.84 0.60
CA LEU A 45 8.18 -8.41 1.18
C LEU A 45 6.93 -7.91 0.45
N PHE A 46 6.81 -6.61 0.20
CA PHE A 46 5.72 -6.02 -0.59
C PHE A 46 5.65 -6.61 -2.00
N ASN A 47 6.79 -6.80 -2.66
CA ASN A 47 6.86 -7.43 -3.98
C ASN A 47 6.41 -8.89 -3.96
N VAL A 48 6.73 -9.62 -2.90
CA VAL A 48 6.26 -11.02 -2.74
C VAL A 48 4.75 -11.05 -2.48
N MET A 49 4.24 -10.23 -1.57
CA MET A 49 2.80 -10.17 -1.25
C MET A 49 1.93 -9.74 -2.44
N THR A 50 2.49 -9.01 -3.41
CA THR A 50 1.77 -8.52 -4.60
C THR A 50 2.02 -9.35 -5.86
N GLY A 51 2.78 -10.44 -5.75
CA GLY A 51 3.07 -11.34 -6.87
C GLY A 51 4.11 -10.83 -7.87
N LEU A 52 4.77 -9.69 -7.59
CA LEU A 52 5.89 -9.17 -8.40
C LEU A 52 7.15 -10.03 -8.27
N LEU A 53 7.30 -10.68 -7.12
CA LEU A 53 8.37 -11.65 -6.85
C LEU A 53 7.76 -12.94 -6.31
N ALA A 54 8.22 -14.07 -6.83
CA ALA A 54 7.92 -15.37 -6.22
C ALA A 54 8.85 -15.58 -5.01
N PRO A 55 8.38 -16.14 -3.88
CA PRO A 55 9.26 -16.56 -2.80
C PRO A 55 10.05 -17.80 -3.21
N ASP A 56 11.23 -18.02 -2.62
CA ASP A 56 12.02 -19.25 -2.80
C ASP A 56 11.40 -20.40 -2.00
N SER A 57 10.85 -20.09 -0.80
CA SER A 57 10.08 -21.01 0.03
C SER A 57 9.00 -20.27 0.81
N GLY A 58 8.05 -21.00 1.39
CA GLY A 58 6.89 -20.45 2.07
C GLY A 58 5.79 -20.05 1.10
N GLU A 59 4.77 -19.39 1.62
CA GLU A 59 3.61 -19.00 0.83
C GLU A 59 2.95 -17.74 1.35
N VAL A 60 2.22 -17.06 0.46
CA VAL A 60 1.31 -15.97 0.80
C VAL A 60 -0.10 -16.40 0.42
N LEU A 61 -1.02 -16.25 1.36
CA LEU A 61 -2.44 -16.54 1.19
C LEU A 61 -3.24 -15.24 1.27
N PHE A 62 -4.21 -15.08 0.40
CA PHE A 62 -5.17 -13.99 0.42
C PHE A 62 -6.58 -14.56 0.42
N ASN A 63 -7.39 -14.24 1.43
CA ASN A 63 -8.70 -14.87 1.67
C ASN A 63 -8.62 -16.42 1.67
N GLY A 64 -7.55 -16.98 2.22
CA GLY A 64 -7.30 -18.43 2.26
C GLY A 64 -6.78 -19.04 0.95
N GLU A 65 -6.73 -18.29 -0.14
CA GLU A 65 -6.18 -18.77 -1.41
C GLU A 65 -4.71 -18.41 -1.58
N ARG A 66 -3.89 -19.34 -2.02
CA ARG A 66 -2.48 -19.12 -2.32
C ARG A 66 -2.32 -18.15 -3.49
N ILE A 67 -1.55 -17.08 -3.25
CA ILE A 67 -1.21 -16.07 -4.28
C ILE A 67 0.29 -16.04 -4.62
N SER A 68 1.12 -16.80 -3.93
CA SER A 68 2.55 -16.92 -4.23
C SER A 68 2.76 -17.42 -5.66
N GLY A 69 3.53 -16.68 -6.47
CA GLY A 69 3.79 -17.01 -7.87
C GLY A 69 2.64 -16.71 -8.83
N VAL A 70 1.53 -16.14 -8.33
CA VAL A 70 0.44 -15.65 -9.18
C VAL A 70 0.86 -14.30 -9.78
N PRO A 71 0.71 -14.09 -11.11
CA PRO A 71 1.07 -12.83 -11.74
C PRO A 71 0.32 -11.63 -11.14
N PRO A 72 0.97 -10.44 -11.03
CA PRO A 72 0.42 -9.24 -10.37
C PRO A 72 -0.98 -8.84 -10.85
N HIS A 73 -1.23 -8.90 -12.16
CA HIS A 73 -2.54 -8.56 -12.73
C HIS A 73 -3.67 -9.47 -12.26
N ARG A 74 -3.36 -10.73 -11.88
CA ARG A 74 -4.33 -11.65 -11.29
C ARG A 74 -4.51 -11.40 -9.80
N VAL A 75 -3.42 -11.03 -9.10
CA VAL A 75 -3.46 -10.66 -7.68
C VAL A 75 -4.34 -9.41 -7.48
N ILE A 76 -4.19 -8.39 -8.35
CA ILE A 76 -5.05 -7.19 -8.34
C ILE A 76 -6.53 -7.57 -8.52
N ARG A 77 -6.85 -8.48 -9.46
CA ARG A 77 -8.23 -8.93 -9.68
C ARG A 77 -8.83 -9.70 -8.50
N LYS A 78 -8.00 -10.25 -7.62
CA LYS A 78 -8.46 -10.90 -6.38
C LYS A 78 -8.84 -9.88 -5.29
N GLY A 79 -8.46 -8.61 -5.45
CA GLY A 79 -8.80 -7.53 -4.53
C GLY A 79 -7.62 -6.97 -3.74
N ILE A 80 -6.39 -7.17 -4.18
CA ILE A 80 -5.21 -6.50 -3.61
C ILE A 80 -4.86 -5.31 -4.49
N GLY A 81 -5.05 -4.08 -3.96
CA GLY A 81 -4.53 -2.85 -4.56
C GLY A 81 -3.12 -2.56 -4.08
N ARG A 82 -2.30 -1.95 -4.92
CA ARG A 82 -0.97 -1.47 -4.54
C ARG A 82 -0.68 -0.11 -5.17
N SER A 83 -0.20 0.85 -4.37
CA SER A 83 0.50 2.02 -4.89
C SER A 83 1.95 1.62 -5.21
N PHE A 84 2.46 2.07 -6.34
CA PHE A 84 3.85 1.79 -6.73
C PHE A 84 4.76 2.94 -6.28
N GLN A 85 6.01 2.64 -5.88
CA GLN A 85 7.04 3.65 -5.58
C GLN A 85 7.38 4.55 -6.78
N ILE A 86 7.17 4.05 -8.02
CA ILE A 86 7.31 4.85 -9.24
C ILE A 86 5.93 5.38 -9.58
N THR A 87 5.79 6.70 -9.59
CA THR A 87 4.58 7.43 -9.91
C THR A 87 4.04 6.98 -11.27
N ASN A 88 3.05 6.08 -11.28
CA ASN A 88 2.40 5.60 -12.50
C ASN A 88 1.23 6.52 -12.90
N ILE A 89 1.42 7.83 -12.74
CA ILE A 89 0.45 8.85 -13.15
C ILE A 89 0.74 9.24 -14.59
N PHE A 90 -0.28 9.25 -15.42
CA PHE A 90 -0.20 9.83 -16.76
C PHE A 90 -0.19 11.35 -16.65
N GLN A 91 0.98 11.95 -16.58
CA GLN A 91 1.16 13.37 -16.29
C GLN A 91 0.45 14.31 -17.29
N ARG A 92 0.28 13.88 -18.57
CA ARG A 92 -0.41 14.65 -19.62
C ARG A 92 -1.94 14.49 -19.60
N MET A 93 -2.47 13.63 -18.74
CA MET A 93 -3.90 13.43 -18.54
C MET A 93 -4.39 14.24 -17.35
N THR A 94 -5.69 14.52 -17.31
CA THR A 94 -6.35 15.10 -16.16
C THR A 94 -6.42 14.11 -15.01
N LEU A 95 -6.75 14.58 -13.79
CA LEU A 95 -6.97 13.69 -12.65
C LEU A 95 -8.11 12.72 -12.94
N PHE A 96 -9.16 13.23 -13.56
CA PHE A 96 -10.32 12.44 -13.99
C PHE A 96 -9.90 11.32 -14.95
N GLU A 97 -9.16 11.64 -16.01
CA GLU A 97 -8.70 10.67 -17.01
C GLU A 97 -7.78 9.59 -16.41
N ASN A 98 -6.93 9.95 -15.46
CA ASN A 98 -6.07 9.02 -14.75
C ASN A 98 -6.88 7.94 -14.01
N VAL A 99 -7.83 8.34 -13.16
CA VAL A 99 -8.68 7.42 -12.40
C VAL A 99 -9.61 6.64 -13.32
N GLN A 100 -10.20 7.31 -14.31
CA GLN A 100 -11.09 6.69 -15.29
C GLN A 100 -10.40 5.58 -16.09
N THR A 101 -9.12 5.75 -16.45
CA THR A 101 -8.33 4.72 -17.14
C THR A 101 -8.25 3.43 -16.33
N ALA A 102 -8.05 3.53 -15.00
CA ALA A 102 -8.03 2.37 -14.12
C ALA A 102 -9.42 1.69 -14.04
N LEU A 103 -10.49 2.48 -13.99
CA LEU A 103 -11.86 1.96 -14.01
C LEU A 103 -12.20 1.25 -15.32
N PHE A 104 -11.78 1.79 -16.46
CA PHE A 104 -11.96 1.10 -17.75
C PHE A 104 -11.25 -0.25 -17.80
N ALA A 105 -10.03 -0.32 -17.26
CA ALA A 105 -9.29 -1.58 -17.16
C ALA A 105 -10.05 -2.60 -16.29
N LYS A 106 -10.61 -2.17 -15.15
CA LYS A 106 -11.42 -2.99 -14.26
C LYS A 106 -12.70 -3.53 -14.94
N HIS A 107 -13.44 -2.65 -15.64
CA HIS A 107 -14.69 -3.02 -16.29
C HIS A 107 -14.49 -3.75 -17.64
N GLY A 108 -13.24 -4.06 -18.02
CA GLY A 108 -12.92 -4.75 -19.29
C GLY A 108 -13.23 -3.90 -20.54
N LYS A 109 -13.45 -2.60 -20.35
CA LYS A 109 -13.81 -1.66 -21.43
C LYS A 109 -12.59 -1.00 -22.10
N SER A 110 -11.38 -1.36 -21.68
CA SER A 110 -10.10 -0.84 -22.22
C SER A 110 -9.85 -1.19 -23.70
N ARG A 111 -10.68 -2.05 -24.30
CA ARG A 111 -10.54 -2.48 -25.69
C ARG A 111 -11.18 -1.55 -26.73
N ASN A 112 -11.89 -0.50 -26.30
CA ASN A 112 -12.50 0.46 -27.23
C ASN A 112 -11.79 1.82 -27.16
N PRO A 113 -10.72 2.02 -27.97
CA PRO A 113 -9.94 3.27 -27.96
C PRO A 113 -10.74 4.48 -28.50
N PHE A 114 -11.90 4.26 -29.09
CA PHE A 114 -12.78 5.32 -29.62
C PHE A 114 -13.92 5.68 -28.67
N ALA A 115 -14.08 4.98 -27.57
CA ALA A 115 -15.07 5.35 -26.57
C ALA A 115 -14.64 6.65 -25.87
N ARG A 116 -15.33 7.76 -26.22
CA ARG A 116 -15.13 9.02 -25.50
C ARG A 116 -15.41 8.82 -24.02
N SER A 117 -14.59 9.40 -23.16
CA SER A 117 -14.67 9.26 -21.69
C SER A 117 -16.09 9.56 -21.15
N ARG A 118 -16.83 10.44 -21.80
CA ARG A 118 -18.22 10.82 -21.47
C ARG A 118 -19.29 9.81 -21.92
N ALA A 119 -18.93 8.76 -22.67
CA ALA A 119 -19.90 7.76 -23.15
C ALA A 119 -20.38 6.79 -22.06
N PHE A 120 -19.81 6.84 -20.86
CA PHE A 120 -20.13 5.94 -19.74
C PHE A 120 -20.42 6.75 -18.46
N PRO A 121 -21.66 7.25 -18.28
CA PRO A 121 -22.03 8.08 -17.12
C PRO A 121 -21.76 7.42 -15.77
N GLU A 122 -21.95 6.10 -15.68
CA GLU A 122 -21.69 5.32 -14.46
C GLU A 122 -20.19 5.36 -14.07
N ILE A 123 -19.30 5.17 -15.05
CA ILE A 123 -17.85 5.24 -14.82
C ILE A 123 -17.43 6.68 -14.48
N ALA A 124 -18.06 7.68 -15.10
CA ALA A 124 -17.80 9.08 -14.79
C ALA A 124 -18.20 9.42 -13.36
N GLY A 125 -19.37 8.99 -12.91
CA GLY A 125 -19.80 9.16 -11.51
C GLY A 125 -18.89 8.44 -10.52
N GLU A 126 -18.48 7.20 -10.82
CA GLU A 126 -17.53 6.43 -9.99
C GLU A 126 -16.16 7.13 -9.93
N THR A 127 -15.69 7.71 -11.05
CA THR A 127 -14.44 8.46 -11.11
C THR A 127 -14.46 9.66 -10.16
N LEU A 128 -15.52 10.48 -10.22
CA LEU A 128 -15.67 11.65 -9.34
C LEU A 128 -15.80 11.23 -7.87
N HIS A 129 -16.55 10.17 -7.58
CA HIS A 129 -16.65 9.63 -6.23
C HIS A 129 -15.27 9.25 -5.66
N ILE A 130 -14.46 8.51 -6.44
CA ILE A 130 -13.11 8.11 -6.01
C ILE A 130 -12.20 9.33 -5.80
N LEU A 131 -12.26 10.31 -6.69
CA LEU A 131 -11.52 11.56 -6.52
C LEU A 131 -11.97 12.31 -5.25
N GLY A 132 -13.27 12.31 -4.95
CA GLY A 132 -13.80 12.87 -3.71
C GLY A 132 -13.30 12.16 -2.45
N LEU A 133 -13.11 10.82 -2.48
CA LEU A 133 -12.52 10.08 -1.37
C LEU A 133 -11.11 10.57 -1.02
N VAL A 134 -10.36 11.07 -2.00
CA VAL A 134 -8.99 11.59 -1.79
C VAL A 134 -8.90 13.12 -1.78
N GLY A 135 -10.05 13.82 -1.86
CA GLY A 135 -10.12 15.29 -1.81
C GLY A 135 -9.54 15.97 -3.05
N LEU A 136 -9.77 15.40 -4.23
CA LEU A 136 -9.29 15.93 -5.52
C LEU A 136 -10.41 16.15 -6.55
N ASP A 137 -11.67 16.03 -6.15
CA ASP A 137 -12.83 16.14 -7.02
C ASP A 137 -13.08 17.55 -7.55
N ASP A 138 -12.75 18.58 -6.77
CA ASP A 138 -12.84 20.01 -7.16
C ASP A 138 -11.88 20.38 -8.31
N ARG A 139 -10.80 19.62 -8.47
CA ARG A 139 -9.75 19.83 -9.48
C ARG A 139 -9.65 18.72 -10.51
N HIS A 140 -10.70 17.93 -10.70
CA HIS A 140 -10.70 16.74 -11.55
C HIS A 140 -10.27 16.97 -13.00
N GLU A 141 -10.53 18.16 -13.56
CA GLU A 141 -10.12 18.58 -14.91
C GLU A 141 -8.66 19.09 -14.98
N THR A 142 -7.99 19.24 -13.84
CA THR A 142 -6.60 19.70 -13.81
C THR A 142 -5.67 18.62 -14.35
N SER A 143 -4.62 19.04 -15.10
CA SER A 143 -3.57 18.13 -15.56
C SER A 143 -2.75 17.60 -14.37
N ALA A 144 -2.45 16.31 -14.36
CA ALA A 144 -1.64 15.71 -13.30
C ALA A 144 -0.19 16.27 -13.24
N SER A 145 0.29 16.90 -14.33
CA SER A 145 1.63 17.49 -14.39
C SER A 145 1.85 18.69 -13.47
N VAL A 146 0.77 19.36 -13.01
CA VAL A 146 0.86 20.54 -12.15
C VAL A 146 0.58 20.25 -10.67
N LEU A 147 0.42 18.98 -10.32
CA LEU A 147 0.15 18.57 -8.94
C LEU A 147 1.38 18.74 -8.04
N SER A 148 1.15 19.13 -6.79
CA SER A 148 2.12 18.97 -5.71
C SER A 148 2.47 17.48 -5.52
N HIS A 149 3.60 17.22 -4.86
CA HIS A 149 3.97 15.84 -4.57
C HIS A 149 2.92 15.10 -3.71
N GLY A 150 2.34 15.78 -2.73
CA GLY A 150 1.26 15.26 -1.90
C GLY A 150 0.01 14.91 -2.71
N ASP A 151 -0.43 15.80 -3.61
CA ASP A 151 -1.58 15.53 -4.48
C ASP A 151 -1.33 14.41 -5.49
N GLN A 152 -0.07 14.26 -5.95
CA GLN A 152 0.31 13.11 -6.78
C GLN A 152 0.11 11.80 -6.00
N LYS A 153 0.51 11.73 -4.73
CA LYS A 153 0.30 10.56 -3.87
C LYS A 153 -1.19 10.28 -3.59
N ARG A 154 -1.99 11.34 -3.42
CA ARG A 154 -3.46 11.22 -3.33
C ARG A 154 -4.06 10.65 -4.62
N LEU A 155 -3.60 11.11 -5.79
CA LEU A 155 -4.03 10.58 -7.08
C LEU A 155 -3.62 9.11 -7.29
N GLU A 156 -2.40 8.71 -6.90
CA GLU A 156 -1.96 7.31 -6.89
C GLU A 156 -2.88 6.44 -6.03
N THR A 157 -3.25 6.94 -4.86
CA THR A 157 -4.21 6.26 -3.97
C THR A 157 -5.58 6.12 -4.66
N ALA A 158 -6.09 7.17 -5.31
CA ALA A 158 -7.33 7.13 -6.07
C ALA A 158 -7.29 6.08 -7.20
N ILE A 159 -6.21 6.05 -7.98
CA ILE A 159 -5.99 5.04 -9.04
C ILE A 159 -6.02 3.61 -8.45
N SER A 160 -5.39 3.42 -7.30
CA SER A 160 -5.37 2.13 -6.61
C SER A 160 -6.75 1.73 -6.11
N LEU A 161 -7.53 2.68 -5.58
CA LEU A 161 -8.92 2.49 -5.14
C LEU A 161 -9.87 2.16 -6.29
N ALA A 162 -9.57 2.60 -7.52
CA ALA A 162 -10.39 2.31 -8.70
C ALA A 162 -10.55 0.80 -8.97
N SER A 163 -9.60 -0.03 -8.52
CA SER A 163 -9.74 -1.49 -8.57
C SER A 163 -10.74 -2.06 -7.55
N ARG A 164 -11.27 -1.23 -6.62
CA ARG A 164 -12.09 -1.60 -5.45
C ARG A 164 -11.42 -2.71 -4.64
N PRO A 165 -10.21 -2.47 -4.12
CA PRO A 165 -9.50 -3.48 -3.35
C PRO A 165 -10.19 -3.72 -2.01
N THR A 166 -10.03 -4.93 -1.47
CA THR A 166 -10.35 -5.23 -0.06
C THR A 166 -9.11 -5.11 0.83
N LEU A 167 -7.92 -5.14 0.21
CA LEU A 167 -6.62 -4.89 0.83
C LEU A 167 -5.85 -3.88 -0.03
N LEU A 168 -5.47 -2.74 0.53
CA LEU A 168 -4.63 -1.74 -0.12
C LEU A 168 -3.23 -1.73 0.50
N MET A 169 -2.23 -1.85 -0.35
CA MET A 169 -0.82 -1.82 0.06
C MET A 169 -0.17 -0.53 -0.42
N LEU A 170 0.36 0.27 0.51
CA LEU A 170 0.98 1.56 0.24
C LEU A 170 2.46 1.53 0.65
N ASP A 171 3.32 1.90 -0.29
CA ASP A 171 4.76 1.96 -0.06
C ASP A 171 5.15 3.43 0.15
N GLU A 172 5.46 3.79 1.41
CA GLU A 172 5.83 5.13 1.86
C GLU A 172 4.84 6.22 1.37
N PRO A 173 3.54 6.15 1.77
CA PRO A 173 2.51 7.04 1.26
C PRO A 173 2.73 8.52 1.58
N THR A 174 3.58 8.85 2.56
CA THR A 174 3.87 10.23 2.96
C THR A 174 5.28 10.71 2.59
N ALA A 175 6.06 9.88 1.87
CA ALA A 175 7.43 10.24 1.48
C ALA A 175 7.48 11.56 0.70
N GLY A 176 8.38 12.46 1.11
CA GLY A 176 8.59 13.76 0.46
C GLY A 176 7.55 14.83 0.79
N MET A 177 6.61 14.57 1.71
CA MET A 177 5.61 15.52 2.17
C MET A 177 6.11 16.34 3.38
N SER A 178 5.57 17.53 3.53
CA SER A 178 5.69 18.28 4.79
C SER A 178 4.95 17.55 5.92
N ARG A 179 5.28 17.87 7.19
CA ARG A 179 4.57 17.29 8.35
C ARG A 179 3.06 17.52 8.33
N PHE A 180 2.63 18.67 7.80
CA PHE A 180 1.22 19.00 7.68
C PHE A 180 0.53 18.09 6.65
N GLU A 181 1.08 18.00 5.43
CA GLU A 181 0.56 17.15 4.35
C GLU A 181 0.55 15.67 4.75
N SER A 182 1.58 15.21 5.44
CA SER A 182 1.65 13.84 5.97
C SER A 182 0.50 13.53 6.91
N ARG A 183 0.21 14.44 7.87
CA ARG A 183 -0.91 14.28 8.82
C ARG A 183 -2.27 14.26 8.10
N GLU A 184 -2.47 15.13 7.13
CA GLU A 184 -3.70 15.13 6.32
C GLU A 184 -3.85 13.83 5.53
N THR A 185 -2.78 13.36 4.88
CA THR A 185 -2.78 12.10 4.12
C THR A 185 -3.10 10.91 5.03
N VAL A 186 -2.49 10.87 6.20
CA VAL A 186 -2.74 9.83 7.21
C VAL A 186 -4.20 9.84 7.70
N ALA A 187 -4.73 11.03 8.01
CA ALA A 187 -6.14 11.18 8.42
C ALA A 187 -7.09 10.70 7.30
N LEU A 188 -6.76 11.03 6.05
CA LEU A 188 -7.49 10.60 4.88
C LEU A 188 -7.46 9.07 4.71
N LEU A 189 -6.28 8.44 4.78
CA LEU A 189 -6.13 6.99 4.67
C LEU A 189 -6.92 6.26 5.76
N ARG A 190 -6.86 6.75 7.01
CA ARG A 190 -7.65 6.20 8.12
C ARG A 190 -9.15 6.33 7.86
N LYS A 191 -9.61 7.49 7.40
CA LYS A 191 -11.01 7.73 7.04
C LYS A 191 -11.47 6.75 5.97
N ILE A 192 -10.72 6.61 4.87
CA ILE A 192 -11.04 5.68 3.78
C ILE A 192 -11.09 4.24 4.29
N SER A 193 -10.10 3.82 5.09
CA SER A 193 -10.08 2.48 5.68
C SER A 193 -11.33 2.20 6.51
N THR A 194 -11.69 3.12 7.40
CA THR A 194 -12.86 2.96 8.30
C THR A 194 -14.17 2.98 7.52
N GLU A 195 -14.39 3.97 6.63
CA GLU A 195 -15.66 4.16 5.91
C GLU A 195 -15.90 3.09 4.84
N GLN A 196 -14.84 2.58 4.21
CA GLN A 196 -14.95 1.57 3.15
C GLN A 196 -14.71 0.14 3.65
N GLY A 197 -14.40 -0.06 4.93
CA GLY A 197 -14.01 -1.36 5.48
C GLY A 197 -12.74 -1.92 4.83
N LEU A 198 -11.85 -1.03 4.40
CA LEU A 198 -10.65 -1.37 3.64
C LEU A 198 -9.52 -1.78 4.58
N THR A 199 -8.94 -2.95 4.35
CA THR A 199 -7.70 -3.35 5.02
C THR A 199 -6.53 -2.57 4.43
N LEU A 200 -5.64 -2.05 5.27
CA LEU A 200 -4.51 -1.25 4.86
C LEU A 200 -3.21 -1.84 5.37
N VAL A 201 -2.24 -2.07 4.47
CA VAL A 201 -0.86 -2.42 4.82
C VAL A 201 0.06 -1.37 4.22
N PHE A 202 0.92 -0.76 5.02
CA PHE A 202 1.81 0.30 4.52
C PHE A 202 3.21 0.22 5.12
N THR A 203 4.18 0.77 4.38
CA THR A 203 5.53 1.03 4.91
C THR A 203 5.67 2.51 5.22
N GLU A 204 6.40 2.84 6.26
CA GLU A 204 6.74 4.23 6.62
C GLU A 204 8.03 4.27 7.44
N HIS A 205 8.66 5.46 7.41
CA HIS A 205 9.85 5.76 8.21
C HIS A 205 9.56 6.75 9.35
N ASP A 206 8.49 7.53 9.24
CA ASP A 206 8.05 8.44 10.30
C ASP A 206 7.28 7.67 11.37
N MET A 207 7.90 7.53 12.55
CA MET A 207 7.31 6.79 13.67
C MET A 207 6.06 7.47 14.23
N ASP A 208 5.93 8.79 14.15
CA ASP A 208 4.72 9.48 14.59
C ASP A 208 3.51 9.05 13.74
N ILE A 209 3.73 8.88 12.43
CA ILE A 209 2.73 8.36 11.51
C ILE A 209 2.43 6.90 11.83
N VAL A 210 3.46 6.07 11.90
CA VAL A 210 3.31 4.63 12.17
C VAL A 210 2.48 4.41 13.44
N PHE A 211 2.86 5.03 14.54
CA PHE A 211 2.16 4.86 15.81
C PHE A 211 0.80 5.56 15.86
N GLY A 212 0.60 6.58 15.01
CA GLY A 212 -0.64 7.36 14.98
C GLY A 212 -1.82 6.65 14.32
N ILE A 213 -1.58 5.76 13.36
CA ILE A 213 -2.67 5.12 12.60
C ILE A 213 -2.69 3.61 12.65
N SER A 214 -1.57 2.95 12.94
CA SER A 214 -1.51 1.48 12.92
C SER A 214 -2.21 0.88 14.12
N GLU A 215 -2.97 -0.19 13.88
CA GLU A 215 -3.51 -1.07 14.92
C GLU A 215 -2.48 -2.14 15.30
N LYS A 216 -1.71 -2.60 14.31
CA LYS A 216 -0.60 -3.52 14.49
C LYS A 216 0.59 -3.13 13.62
N ILE A 217 1.76 -3.54 14.04
CA ILE A 217 3.03 -3.21 13.41
C ILE A 217 3.90 -4.47 13.34
N VAL A 218 4.40 -4.78 12.14
CA VAL A 218 5.44 -5.78 11.92
C VAL A 218 6.77 -5.07 11.78
N VAL A 219 7.76 -5.49 12.54
CA VAL A 219 9.12 -4.95 12.48
C VAL A 219 10.05 -5.94 11.81
N LEU A 220 10.64 -5.52 10.67
CA LEU A 220 11.63 -6.28 9.94
C LEU A 220 13.05 -5.79 10.26
N GLN A 221 13.97 -6.72 10.45
CA GLN A 221 15.41 -6.47 10.53
C GLN A 221 16.16 -7.59 9.79
N GLN A 222 17.03 -7.23 8.85
CA GLN A 222 17.84 -8.18 8.08
C GLN A 222 17.03 -9.36 7.49
N GLY A 223 15.83 -9.06 6.97
CA GLY A 223 14.96 -10.04 6.34
C GLY A 223 14.13 -10.91 7.30
N THR A 224 14.21 -10.70 8.61
CA THR A 224 13.45 -11.45 9.63
C THR A 224 12.45 -10.55 10.34
N VAL A 225 11.34 -11.12 10.82
CA VAL A 225 10.41 -10.43 11.73
C VAL A 225 10.99 -10.50 13.14
N ILE A 226 11.33 -9.34 13.73
CA ILE A 226 11.82 -9.25 15.10
C ILE A 226 10.73 -8.88 16.12
N ALA A 227 9.61 -8.34 15.64
CA ALA A 227 8.43 -8.06 16.46
C ALA A 227 7.17 -7.98 15.58
N ASP A 228 6.04 -8.42 16.13
CA ASP A 228 4.68 -8.24 15.58
C ASP A 228 3.73 -7.97 16.76
N GLY A 229 3.06 -6.82 16.75
CA GLY A 229 2.20 -6.43 17.87
C GLY A 229 1.57 -5.06 17.71
N THR A 230 0.87 -4.63 18.76
CA THR A 230 0.31 -3.29 18.89
C THR A 230 1.38 -2.21 18.99
N PRO A 231 1.05 -0.93 18.68
CA PRO A 231 1.98 0.19 18.87
C PRO A 231 2.62 0.24 20.26
N ALA A 232 1.86 -0.10 21.31
CA ALA A 232 2.37 -0.11 22.69
C ALA A 232 3.40 -1.22 22.92
N GLU A 233 3.12 -2.44 22.43
CA GLU A 233 4.05 -3.58 22.51
C GLU A 233 5.34 -3.32 21.73
N ILE A 234 5.24 -2.74 20.54
CA ILE A 234 6.38 -2.40 19.69
C ILE A 234 7.27 -1.34 20.36
N LYS A 235 6.69 -0.28 20.95
CA LYS A 235 7.43 0.74 21.70
C LYS A 235 8.17 0.17 22.92
N ALA A 236 7.57 -0.82 23.58
CA ALA A 236 8.14 -1.46 24.76
C ALA A 236 9.20 -2.53 24.42
N ASN A 237 9.27 -2.99 23.17
CA ASN A 237 10.13 -4.10 22.77
C ASN A 237 11.62 -3.70 22.75
N PRO A 238 12.49 -4.33 23.55
CA PRO A 238 13.92 -3.99 23.61
C PRO A 238 14.68 -4.22 22.29
N GLN A 239 14.31 -5.25 21.51
CA GLN A 239 14.94 -5.53 20.23
C GLN A 239 14.62 -4.43 19.20
N VAL A 240 13.37 -3.93 19.20
CA VAL A 240 12.96 -2.83 18.34
C VAL A 240 13.68 -1.54 18.75
N ARG A 241 13.78 -1.26 20.04
CA ARG A 241 14.53 -0.10 20.53
C ARG A 241 15.98 -0.14 20.07
N LYS A 242 16.65 -1.27 20.21
CA LYS A 242 18.04 -1.45 19.73
C LYS A 242 18.16 -1.28 18.22
N ALA A 243 17.21 -1.80 17.44
CA ALA A 243 17.24 -1.74 15.99
C ALA A 243 17.01 -0.33 15.41
N TYR A 244 16.23 0.51 16.10
CA TYR A 244 15.82 1.83 15.62
C TYR A 244 16.48 3.01 16.34
N LEU A 245 16.75 2.89 17.66
CA LEU A 245 17.21 4.00 18.47
C LEU A 245 18.73 3.99 18.70
N GLY A 246 19.44 2.96 18.20
CA GLY A 246 20.86 2.80 18.52
C GLY A 246 21.08 2.50 20.01
N GLU A 247 22.32 2.30 20.42
CA GLU A 247 22.68 1.97 21.81
C GLU A 247 22.60 3.14 22.81
N GLU A 248 21.93 4.23 22.50
CA GLU A 248 21.82 5.40 23.36
C GLU A 248 20.57 5.38 24.26
N VAL A 249 20.30 4.31 24.97
CA VAL A 249 19.58 4.37 26.26
C VAL A 249 20.09 3.24 27.15
N ALA A 250 21.32 3.39 27.57
CA ALA A 250 21.82 2.72 28.78
C ALA A 250 22.39 3.83 29.68
N GLU A 251 21.51 4.46 30.47
CA GLU A 251 21.78 4.91 31.84
C GLU A 251 20.46 5.35 32.47
#